data_15f1fcf216977b323034287366fa13c1
#
_entry.id   15f1fcf216977b323034287366fa13c1
#
_cell.length_a   1.000
_cell.length_b   1.000
_cell.length_c   1.000
_cell.angle_alpha   90.00
_cell.angle_beta   90.00
_cell.angle_gamma   90.00
#
_symmetry.space_group_name_H-M   'P 1'
#
loop_
_entity.id
_entity.type
_entity.pdbx_description
1 polymer ?
#
loop_
_entity_poly.entity_id
_entity_poly.type
_entity_poly.pdbx_seq_one_letter_code
_entity_poly.pdbx_strand_id
1 'polypeptide(L)'
;MVVIAGCIIVRDNKILMVKEAKKKCYGQWNFPAGHVDELEKITDAAVRTPYVALLDVNNNKIIAGREAESRIYPASMTKVMSLIVAVENVKDVTKMYQFTNKLLYPLYNAQASVAGFGTNEIVPVSDLFYGMILPSGADAAAALAEIVAGSEEQFAVLMNKKCEELGLKNTHFVNSTGLYDDEQYTTPSEMAMIMKYAMDNSECAKVLSTFQYTTEKTTQHPDGILLTNTMFSRMYGTEVEGVTITAGKTGYTDEALNCLVSYAVKGDKSYICVTSHAHNKWHCVFDSFEIYGNYLP
;
A
#
# COMPACT_ATOMS: atom_id res chain seq x y z
N MET A 1 38.17 7.20 15.08
CA MET A 1 37.21 6.53 14.18
C MET A 1 35.95 7.39 14.16
N VAL A 2 35.69 8.09 13.07
CA VAL A 2 34.47 8.90 12.93
C VAL A 2 33.41 7.96 12.40
N VAL A 3 32.42 7.64 13.23
CA VAL A 3 31.24 6.91 12.76
C VAL A 3 30.35 7.92 12.06
N ILE A 4 30.28 7.83 10.75
CA ILE A 4 29.37 8.61 9.95
C ILE A 4 28.17 7.69 9.68
N ALA A 5 26.98 8.23 9.82
CA ALA A 5 25.76 7.52 9.48
C ALA A 5 25.83 7.11 8.00
N GLY A 6 26.16 5.87 7.76
CA GLY A 6 26.41 5.32 6.45
C GLY A 6 27.40 4.15 6.53
N CYS A 7 27.62 3.41 5.47
CA CYS A 7 28.57 2.33 5.43
C CYS A 7 30.03 2.83 5.39
N ILE A 8 30.92 2.03 5.85
CA ILE A 8 32.36 2.20 5.64
C ILE A 8 32.73 1.35 4.43
N ILE A 9 33.16 1.96 3.34
CA ILE A 9 33.74 1.23 2.21
C ILE A 9 35.21 1.03 2.52
N VAL A 10 35.60 -0.22 2.68
CA VAL A 10 37.03 -0.57 2.82
C VAL A 10 37.50 -1.20 1.52
N ARG A 11 38.44 -0.55 0.85
CA ARG A 11 39.13 -1.08 -0.32
C ARG A 11 40.61 -0.95 -0.08
N ASP A 12 41.35 -2.03 -0.28
CA ASP A 12 42.83 -2.06 -0.12
C ASP A 12 43.26 -1.55 1.29
N ASN A 13 42.56 -1.93 2.34
CA ASN A 13 42.72 -1.45 3.72
C ASN A 13 42.55 0.07 3.91
N LYS A 14 41.94 0.77 2.96
CA LYS A 14 41.61 2.19 3.05
C LYS A 14 40.10 2.39 3.18
N ILE A 15 39.73 3.33 4.02
CA ILE A 15 38.32 3.73 4.19
C ILE A 15 38.06 4.84 3.17
N LEU A 16 37.10 4.61 2.27
CA LEU A 16 36.60 5.64 1.36
C LEU A 16 35.44 6.37 2.02
N MET A 17 35.56 7.67 2.15
CA MET A 17 34.52 8.55 2.68
C MET A 17 34.21 9.62 1.64
N VAL A 18 32.91 9.81 1.35
CA VAL A 18 32.46 10.82 0.38
C VAL A 18 31.64 11.88 1.11
N LYS A 19 31.95 13.14 0.82
CA LYS A 19 31.24 14.27 1.38
C LYS A 19 29.92 14.49 0.62
N GLU A 20 28.81 14.39 1.31
CA GLU A 20 27.50 14.64 0.74
C GLU A 20 27.34 16.13 0.38
N ALA A 21 26.90 16.38 -0.85
CA ALA A 21 26.66 17.72 -1.38
C ALA A 21 25.21 18.19 -1.29
N LYS A 22 24.28 17.31 -0.88
CA LYS A 22 22.87 17.69 -0.69
C LYS A 22 22.76 18.72 0.43
N LYS A 23 21.87 19.69 0.26
CA LYS A 23 21.68 20.82 1.19
C LYS A 23 21.45 20.36 2.64
N LYS A 24 20.68 19.28 2.83
CA LYS A 24 20.39 18.68 4.15
C LYS A 24 21.61 18.02 4.80
N CYS A 25 22.53 17.50 3.99
CA CYS A 25 23.70 16.75 4.43
C CYS A 25 25.03 17.48 4.14
N TYR A 26 24.95 18.76 3.76
CA TYR A 26 26.13 19.53 3.40
C TYR A 26 27.16 19.55 4.53
N GLY A 27 28.35 19.10 4.21
CA GLY A 27 29.43 18.99 5.21
C GLY A 27 29.50 17.65 5.91
N GLN A 28 28.51 16.78 5.80
CA GLN A 28 28.56 15.40 6.26
C GLN A 28 29.19 14.48 5.23
N TRP A 29 29.79 13.40 5.70
CA TRP A 29 30.33 12.37 4.83
C TRP A 29 29.26 11.32 4.60
N ASN A 30 28.96 11.03 3.34
CA ASN A 30 27.94 10.08 2.95
C ASN A 30 28.41 9.24 1.75
N PHE A 31 27.60 8.26 1.31
CA PHE A 31 27.92 7.48 0.13
C PHE A 31 27.77 8.28 -1.15
N PRO A 32 28.55 7.94 -2.20
CA PRO A 32 28.25 8.41 -3.53
C PRO A 32 26.89 7.85 -3.97
N ALA A 33 25.88 8.73 -4.07
CA ALA A 33 24.66 8.41 -4.78
C ALA A 33 24.99 8.45 -6.28
N GLY A 34 25.12 7.31 -6.91
CA GLY A 34 25.32 7.21 -8.35
C GLY A 34 24.00 7.39 -9.10
N HIS A 35 24.01 8.03 -10.26
CA HIS A 35 22.94 7.86 -11.23
C HIS A 35 23.04 6.47 -11.83
N VAL A 36 21.96 5.72 -11.85
CA VAL A 36 21.92 4.40 -12.44
C VAL A 36 20.96 4.43 -13.63
N ASP A 37 21.46 4.06 -14.79
CA ASP A 37 20.70 4.04 -16.04
C ASP A 37 19.74 2.85 -16.16
N GLU A 38 19.91 1.84 -15.29
CA GLU A 38 19.05 0.67 -15.14
C GLU A 38 18.62 0.55 -13.69
N LEU A 39 17.60 -0.24 -13.39
CA LEU A 39 17.01 -0.46 -12.06
C LEU A 39 18.02 -0.27 -10.92
N GLU A 40 17.93 0.84 -10.18
CA GLU A 40 18.84 1.11 -9.08
C GLU A 40 18.64 0.09 -7.96
N LYS A 41 19.72 -0.60 -7.61
CA LYS A 41 19.65 -1.60 -6.56
C LYS A 41 19.66 -0.92 -5.19
N ILE A 42 18.55 -0.99 -4.46
CA ILE A 42 18.48 -0.46 -3.09
C ILE A 42 19.30 -1.34 -2.16
N THR A 43 20.52 -0.88 -1.85
CA THR A 43 21.45 -1.56 -0.94
C THR A 43 21.63 -0.82 0.38
N ASP A 44 20.94 0.33 0.55
CA ASP A 44 21.06 1.16 1.74
C ASP A 44 20.64 0.38 3.00
N ALA A 45 21.52 0.38 4.01
CA ALA A 45 21.26 -0.26 5.30
C ALA A 45 20.18 0.47 6.12
N ALA A 46 19.84 1.73 5.78
CA ALA A 46 18.73 2.46 6.38
C ALA A 46 17.38 1.86 5.96
N VAL A 47 17.29 1.34 4.72
CA VAL A 47 16.11 0.61 4.23
C VAL A 47 16.19 -0.84 4.67
N ARG A 48 15.39 -1.21 5.68
CA ARG A 48 15.42 -2.54 6.31
C ARG A 48 14.49 -3.55 5.65
N THR A 49 13.50 -3.07 4.91
CA THR A 49 12.51 -3.90 4.24
C THR A 49 13.17 -4.71 3.10
N PRO A 50 12.99 -6.04 3.06
CA PRO A 50 13.68 -6.91 2.09
C PRO A 50 13.15 -6.81 0.67
N TYR A 51 11.87 -6.46 0.48
CA TYR A 51 11.21 -6.38 -0.83
C TYR A 51 10.75 -4.96 -1.10
N VAL A 52 11.28 -4.33 -2.14
CA VAL A 52 11.03 -2.92 -2.45
C VAL A 52 10.92 -2.70 -3.96
N ALA A 53 9.96 -1.89 -4.37
CA ALA A 53 9.90 -1.31 -5.71
C ALA A 53 9.58 0.18 -5.63
N LEU A 54 10.27 0.99 -6.43
CA LEU A 54 10.02 2.42 -6.63
C LEU A 54 9.70 2.67 -8.10
N LEU A 55 8.45 3.03 -8.38
CA LEU A 55 7.94 3.32 -9.71
C LEU A 55 7.92 4.83 -9.97
N ASP A 56 8.50 5.26 -11.08
CA ASP A 56 8.21 6.56 -11.70
C ASP A 56 6.91 6.42 -12.50
N VAL A 57 5.85 7.05 -12.01
CA VAL A 57 4.50 6.96 -12.59
C VAL A 57 4.45 7.58 -13.98
N ASN A 58 5.13 8.71 -14.17
CA ASN A 58 5.10 9.47 -15.43
C ASN A 58 5.76 8.70 -16.58
N ASN A 59 6.84 7.99 -16.29
CA ASN A 59 7.59 7.19 -17.26
C ASN A 59 7.16 5.71 -17.28
N ASN A 60 6.28 5.29 -16.37
CA ASN A 60 5.83 3.91 -16.19
C ASN A 60 7.03 2.93 -16.04
N LYS A 61 8.02 3.32 -15.26
CA LYS A 61 9.28 2.57 -15.11
C LYS A 61 9.62 2.38 -13.63
N ILE A 62 9.96 1.16 -13.23
CA ILE A 62 10.61 0.92 -11.93
C ILE A 62 12.02 1.51 -12.02
N ILE A 63 12.31 2.48 -11.17
CA ILE A 63 13.59 3.22 -11.17
C ILE A 63 14.56 2.73 -10.10
N ALA A 64 14.04 2.17 -9.00
CA ALA A 64 14.86 1.55 -7.96
C ALA A 64 14.14 0.36 -7.32
N GLY A 65 14.88 -0.62 -6.80
CA GLY A 65 14.27 -1.79 -6.16
C GLY A 65 15.25 -2.70 -5.43
N ARG A 66 14.66 -3.55 -4.61
CA ARG A 66 15.28 -4.70 -3.95
C ARG A 66 14.30 -5.84 -4.04
N GLU A 67 14.70 -6.96 -4.68
CA GLU A 67 13.81 -8.10 -4.90
C GLU A 67 12.43 -7.69 -5.47
N ALA A 68 12.44 -6.70 -6.39
CA ALA A 68 11.23 -6.04 -6.89
C ALA A 68 10.30 -6.98 -7.67
N GLU A 69 10.86 -8.03 -8.27
CA GLU A 69 10.14 -9.06 -9.04
C GLU A 69 9.92 -10.36 -8.24
N SER A 70 10.37 -10.42 -6.98
CA SER A 70 10.17 -11.57 -6.13
C SER A 70 8.71 -11.68 -5.67
N ARG A 71 8.21 -12.92 -5.60
CA ARG A 71 6.87 -13.21 -5.10
C ARG A 71 6.75 -12.80 -3.63
N ILE A 72 5.70 -12.05 -3.30
CA ILE A 72 5.33 -11.65 -1.95
C ILE A 72 3.85 -11.94 -1.69
N TYR A 73 3.48 -12.08 -0.42
CA TYR A 73 2.09 -12.07 0.00
C TYR A 73 1.63 -10.61 0.20
N PRO A 74 0.58 -10.15 -0.50
CA PRO A 74 0.17 -8.74 -0.48
C PRO A 74 -0.48 -8.31 0.84
N ALA A 75 -0.96 -9.25 1.65
CA ALA A 75 -1.84 -8.94 2.77
C ALA A 75 -2.93 -7.93 2.36
N SER A 76 -3.29 -6.97 3.22
CA SER A 76 -4.33 -5.98 2.89
C SER A 76 -3.97 -4.97 1.80
N MET A 77 -2.77 -5.01 1.19
CA MET A 77 -2.54 -4.27 -0.07
C MET A 77 -3.44 -4.80 -1.20
N THR A 78 -3.91 -6.05 -1.12
CA THR A 78 -4.97 -6.64 -1.95
C THR A 78 -6.16 -5.72 -2.13
N LYS A 79 -6.55 -4.99 -1.09
CA LYS A 79 -7.72 -4.10 -1.10
C LYS A 79 -7.61 -2.94 -2.10
N VAL A 80 -6.41 -2.65 -2.63
CA VAL A 80 -6.26 -1.71 -3.75
C VAL A 80 -6.90 -2.30 -5.02
N MET A 81 -6.62 -3.58 -5.32
CA MET A 81 -7.28 -4.27 -6.44
C MET A 81 -8.79 -4.43 -6.18
N SER A 82 -9.17 -4.76 -4.95
CA SER A 82 -10.59 -4.87 -4.57
C SER A 82 -11.33 -3.55 -4.76
N LEU A 83 -10.68 -2.41 -4.45
CA LEU A 83 -11.25 -1.08 -4.69
C LEU A 83 -11.43 -0.81 -6.18
N ILE A 84 -10.44 -1.11 -7.01
CA ILE A 84 -10.54 -0.97 -8.47
C ILE A 84 -11.75 -1.74 -9.00
N VAL A 85 -11.83 -3.03 -8.68
CA VAL A 85 -12.92 -3.89 -9.15
C VAL A 85 -14.27 -3.41 -8.63
N ALA A 86 -14.35 -3.00 -7.37
CA ALA A 86 -15.60 -2.51 -6.78
C ALA A 86 -16.05 -1.19 -7.43
N VAL A 87 -15.15 -0.22 -7.59
CA VAL A 87 -15.47 1.09 -8.21
C VAL A 87 -15.92 0.92 -9.67
N GLU A 88 -15.28 0.04 -10.42
CA GLU A 88 -15.64 -0.20 -11.83
C GLU A 88 -16.98 -0.93 -12.02
N ASN A 89 -17.44 -1.69 -11.02
CA ASN A 89 -18.65 -2.52 -11.14
C ASN A 89 -19.85 -2.05 -10.33
N VAL A 90 -19.64 -1.25 -9.28
CA VAL A 90 -20.74 -0.65 -8.52
C VAL A 90 -21.38 0.48 -9.32
N LYS A 91 -22.67 0.30 -9.67
CA LYS A 91 -23.42 1.28 -10.48
C LYS A 91 -24.05 2.41 -9.65
N ASP A 92 -24.34 2.13 -8.39
CA ASP A 92 -25.04 3.06 -7.50
C ASP A 92 -24.47 2.94 -6.08
N VAL A 93 -23.66 3.93 -5.71
CA VAL A 93 -23.01 3.99 -4.40
C VAL A 93 -23.96 4.39 -3.26
N THR A 94 -25.16 4.89 -3.60
CA THR A 94 -26.20 5.25 -2.61
C THR A 94 -27.06 4.05 -2.19
N LYS A 95 -26.94 2.92 -2.89
CA LYS A 95 -27.63 1.69 -2.56
C LYS A 95 -27.23 1.25 -1.14
N MET A 96 -28.24 0.81 -0.38
CA MET A 96 -28.02 0.34 0.99
C MET A 96 -27.64 -1.15 0.99
N TYR A 97 -26.69 -1.50 1.84
CA TYR A 97 -26.27 -2.88 2.12
C TYR A 97 -26.53 -3.22 3.58
N GLN A 98 -27.07 -4.40 3.85
CA GLN A 98 -27.30 -4.91 5.21
C GLN A 98 -26.29 -6.00 5.53
N PHE A 99 -25.51 -5.78 6.57
CA PHE A 99 -24.56 -6.78 7.07
C PHE A 99 -25.23 -7.98 7.69
N THR A 100 -24.71 -9.17 7.41
CA THR A 100 -25.20 -10.43 7.95
C THR A 100 -24.17 -11.07 8.88
N ASN A 101 -24.64 -11.84 9.86
CA ASN A 101 -23.74 -12.63 10.70
C ASN A 101 -22.96 -13.67 9.90
N LYS A 102 -23.54 -14.18 8.80
CA LYS A 102 -22.86 -15.11 7.88
C LYS A 102 -21.60 -14.50 7.29
N LEU A 103 -21.62 -13.21 6.95
CA LEU A 103 -20.45 -12.50 6.41
C LEU A 103 -19.45 -12.14 7.51
N LEU A 104 -19.93 -11.65 8.67
CA LEU A 104 -19.03 -11.10 9.70
C LEU A 104 -18.35 -12.19 10.54
N TYR A 105 -19.05 -13.29 10.88
CA TYR A 105 -18.53 -14.30 11.79
C TYR A 105 -17.22 -14.96 11.33
N PRO A 106 -17.06 -15.36 10.06
CA PRO A 106 -15.76 -15.89 9.58
C PRO A 106 -14.60 -14.91 9.72
N LEU A 107 -14.84 -13.61 9.51
CA LEU A 107 -13.82 -12.57 9.60
C LEU A 107 -13.37 -12.33 11.05
N TYR A 108 -14.30 -12.35 12.00
CA TYR A 108 -13.97 -12.29 13.44
C TYR A 108 -13.15 -13.51 13.87
N ASN A 109 -13.49 -14.70 13.44
CA ASN A 109 -12.74 -15.91 13.76
C ASN A 109 -11.31 -15.87 13.16
N ALA A 110 -11.16 -15.30 11.98
CA ALA A 110 -9.86 -15.08 11.34
C ALA A 110 -9.09 -13.88 11.94
N GLN A 111 -9.62 -13.21 12.96
CA GLN A 111 -9.04 -11.99 13.56
C GLN A 111 -8.70 -10.91 12.52
N ALA A 112 -9.49 -10.84 11.46
CA ALA A 112 -9.30 -9.85 10.41
C ALA A 112 -9.52 -8.42 10.93
N SER A 113 -8.80 -7.45 10.38
CA SER A 113 -9.11 -6.03 10.60
C SER A 113 -10.49 -5.73 10.02
N VAL A 114 -11.34 -5.05 10.78
CA VAL A 114 -12.71 -4.68 10.38
C VAL A 114 -12.91 -3.17 10.49
N ALA A 115 -13.84 -2.62 9.72
CA ALA A 115 -14.28 -1.24 9.83
C ALA A 115 -15.15 -1.00 11.07
N GLY A 116 -15.84 -2.05 11.52
CA GLY A 116 -16.64 -2.04 12.72
C GLY A 116 -18.16 -2.07 12.48
N PHE A 117 -18.59 -2.41 11.27
CA PHE A 117 -20.00 -2.59 10.96
C PHE A 117 -20.61 -3.79 11.70
N GLY A 118 -21.80 -3.61 12.26
CA GLY A 118 -22.48 -4.62 13.07
C GLY A 118 -23.44 -5.51 12.28
N THR A 119 -23.78 -6.66 12.85
CA THR A 119 -24.82 -7.56 12.30
C THR A 119 -26.16 -6.83 12.19
N ASN A 120 -26.84 -6.96 11.05
CA ASN A 120 -28.08 -6.26 10.67
C ASN A 120 -27.94 -4.75 10.51
N GLU A 121 -26.74 -4.20 10.59
CA GLU A 121 -26.51 -2.79 10.28
C GLU A 121 -26.70 -2.54 8.78
N ILE A 122 -27.33 -1.40 8.46
CA ILE A 122 -27.61 -1.01 7.09
C ILE A 122 -26.85 0.29 6.80
N VAL A 123 -25.97 0.25 5.79
CA VAL A 123 -25.10 1.36 5.41
C VAL A 123 -25.12 1.57 3.90
N PRO A 124 -24.84 2.79 3.40
CA PRO A 124 -24.70 3.01 1.97
C PRO A 124 -23.38 2.36 1.46
N VAL A 125 -23.41 1.91 0.21
CA VAL A 125 -22.22 1.30 -0.43
C VAL A 125 -21.02 2.23 -0.48
N SER A 126 -21.25 3.56 -0.54
CA SER A 126 -20.18 4.56 -0.44
C SER A 126 -19.31 4.38 0.80
N ASP A 127 -19.91 4.08 1.95
CA ASP A 127 -19.21 3.90 3.22
C ASP A 127 -18.30 2.66 3.21
N LEU A 128 -18.67 1.64 2.42
CA LEU A 128 -17.88 0.43 2.29
C LEU A 128 -16.53 0.67 1.59
N PHE A 129 -16.45 1.59 0.63
CA PHE A 129 -15.17 1.94 0.01
C PHE A 129 -14.19 2.49 1.05
N TYR A 130 -14.65 3.45 1.87
CA TYR A 130 -13.83 4.01 2.94
C TYR A 130 -13.57 3.00 4.06
N GLY A 131 -14.58 2.19 4.43
CA GLY A 131 -14.43 1.11 5.41
C GLY A 131 -13.39 0.07 5.00
N MET A 132 -13.32 -0.28 3.71
CA MET A 132 -12.33 -1.21 3.19
C MET A 132 -10.91 -0.64 3.21
N ILE A 133 -10.73 0.63 2.84
CA ILE A 133 -9.39 1.21 2.62
C ILE A 133 -8.82 1.81 3.91
N LEU A 134 -9.55 2.66 4.63
CA LEU A 134 -8.99 3.46 5.71
C LEU A 134 -8.55 2.59 6.91
N PRO A 135 -9.47 1.91 7.61
CA PRO A 135 -9.12 1.01 8.71
C PRO A 135 -8.69 -0.38 8.23
N SER A 136 -8.67 -0.59 6.90
CA SER A 136 -8.38 -1.90 6.31
C SER A 136 -9.47 -2.96 6.55
N GLY A 137 -10.75 -2.56 6.58
CA GLY A 137 -11.90 -3.41 6.93
C GLY A 137 -12.10 -4.57 5.96
N ALA A 138 -11.97 -5.79 6.46
CA ALA A 138 -12.29 -7.01 5.73
C ALA A 138 -13.82 -7.20 5.60
N ASP A 139 -14.58 -6.72 6.57
CA ASP A 139 -16.05 -6.66 6.55
C ASP A 139 -16.56 -5.86 5.35
N ALA A 140 -16.03 -4.67 5.14
CA ALA A 140 -16.37 -3.84 3.99
C ALA A 140 -15.90 -4.46 2.65
N ALA A 141 -14.72 -5.10 2.62
CA ALA A 141 -14.22 -5.77 1.43
C ALA A 141 -15.12 -6.96 1.02
N ALA A 142 -15.46 -7.82 1.97
CA ALA A 142 -16.36 -8.95 1.74
C ALA A 142 -17.78 -8.51 1.33
N ALA A 143 -18.29 -7.42 1.94
CA ALA A 143 -19.58 -6.83 1.56
C ALA A 143 -19.57 -6.33 0.10
N LEU A 144 -18.49 -5.65 -0.33
CA LEU A 144 -18.32 -5.22 -1.72
C LEU A 144 -18.20 -6.42 -2.67
N ALA A 145 -17.52 -7.49 -2.28
CA ALA A 145 -17.44 -8.71 -3.05
C ALA A 145 -18.83 -9.36 -3.25
N GLU A 146 -19.64 -9.42 -2.19
CA GLU A 146 -21.01 -9.92 -2.28
C GLU A 146 -21.90 -9.03 -3.17
N ILE A 147 -21.80 -7.70 -3.06
CA ILE A 147 -22.56 -6.74 -3.87
C ILE A 147 -22.23 -6.88 -5.37
N VAL A 148 -20.95 -6.98 -5.70
CA VAL A 148 -20.45 -6.94 -7.08
C VAL A 148 -20.58 -8.31 -7.78
N ALA A 149 -20.24 -9.38 -7.07
CA ALA A 149 -20.08 -10.70 -7.66
C ALA A 149 -20.91 -11.81 -7.00
N GLY A 150 -21.56 -11.53 -5.88
CA GLY A 150 -22.37 -12.50 -5.12
C GLY A 150 -21.55 -13.40 -4.20
N SER A 151 -20.24 -13.49 -4.35
CA SER A 151 -19.34 -14.23 -3.45
C SER A 151 -17.89 -13.75 -3.56
N GLU A 152 -17.07 -14.10 -2.55
CA GLU A 152 -15.61 -13.85 -2.56
C GLU A 152 -14.92 -14.53 -3.75
N GLU A 153 -15.27 -15.78 -4.05
CA GLU A 153 -14.66 -16.55 -5.12
C GLU A 153 -14.94 -15.91 -6.50
N GLN A 154 -16.19 -15.47 -6.73
CA GLN A 154 -16.55 -14.81 -7.98
C GLN A 154 -15.93 -13.41 -8.08
N PHE A 155 -15.75 -12.73 -6.96
CA PHE A 155 -15.04 -11.46 -6.93
C PHE A 155 -13.55 -11.64 -7.25
N ALA A 156 -12.90 -12.67 -6.70
CA ALA A 156 -11.52 -13.02 -7.03
C ALA A 156 -11.33 -13.32 -8.54
N VAL A 157 -12.31 -13.94 -9.20
CA VAL A 157 -12.29 -14.10 -10.66
C VAL A 157 -12.24 -12.75 -11.37
N LEU A 158 -13.01 -11.74 -10.92
CA LEU A 158 -12.95 -10.40 -11.48
C LEU A 158 -11.62 -9.71 -11.21
N MET A 159 -11.04 -9.90 -10.01
CA MET A 159 -9.70 -9.38 -9.68
C MET A 159 -8.63 -9.97 -10.60
N ASN A 160 -8.64 -11.28 -10.83
CA ASN A 160 -7.69 -11.95 -11.70
C ASN A 160 -7.87 -11.55 -13.18
N LYS A 161 -9.12 -11.37 -13.62
CA LYS A 161 -9.39 -10.80 -14.94
C LYS A 161 -8.79 -9.40 -15.07
N LYS A 162 -8.88 -8.57 -14.03
CA LYS A 162 -8.23 -7.25 -14.03
C LYS A 162 -6.70 -7.37 -14.08
N CYS A 163 -6.10 -8.36 -13.42
CA CYS A 163 -4.66 -8.65 -13.55
C CYS A 163 -4.29 -8.96 -15.01
N GLU A 164 -5.07 -9.79 -15.70
CA GLU A 164 -4.86 -10.09 -17.13
C GLU A 164 -4.97 -8.83 -17.99
N GLU A 165 -5.99 -7.99 -17.79
CA GLU A 165 -6.18 -6.71 -18.48
C GLU A 165 -5.01 -5.75 -18.30
N LEU A 166 -4.38 -5.75 -17.10
CA LEU A 166 -3.22 -4.93 -16.76
C LEU A 166 -1.88 -5.58 -17.16
N GLY A 167 -1.91 -6.82 -17.67
CA GLY A 167 -0.71 -7.57 -18.06
C GLY A 167 0.15 -8.06 -16.88
N LEU A 168 -0.43 -8.20 -15.68
CA LEU A 168 0.24 -8.69 -14.48
C LEU A 168 0.35 -10.22 -14.55
N LYS A 169 1.56 -10.73 -14.59
CA LYS A 169 1.83 -12.17 -14.81
C LYS A 169 2.19 -12.92 -13.54
N ASN A 170 2.57 -12.18 -12.51
CA ASN A 170 3.07 -12.69 -11.23
C ASN A 170 2.15 -12.30 -10.07
N THR A 171 0.87 -11.99 -10.38
CA THR A 171 -0.15 -11.63 -9.40
C THR A 171 -1.36 -12.54 -9.54
N HIS A 172 -1.83 -13.06 -8.42
CA HIS A 172 -3.04 -13.86 -8.34
C HIS A 172 -3.76 -13.59 -7.02
N PHE A 173 -5.09 -13.51 -7.08
CA PHE A 173 -5.96 -13.26 -5.95
C PHE A 173 -6.97 -14.40 -5.77
N VAL A 174 -7.23 -14.77 -4.52
CA VAL A 174 -8.24 -15.76 -4.13
C VAL A 174 -9.32 -15.18 -3.21
N ASN A 175 -9.07 -13.99 -2.64
CA ASN A 175 -10.05 -13.27 -1.83
C ASN A 175 -9.87 -11.74 -1.98
N SER A 176 -10.92 -10.99 -1.59
CA SER A 176 -10.93 -9.52 -1.63
C SER A 176 -10.23 -8.87 -0.45
N THR A 177 -10.02 -9.62 0.64
CA THR A 177 -9.64 -9.08 1.94
C THR A 177 -8.14 -8.99 2.15
N GLY A 178 -7.37 -9.84 1.46
CA GLY A 178 -5.94 -10.01 1.69
C GLY A 178 -5.61 -10.91 2.89
N LEU A 179 -6.56 -11.68 3.38
CA LEU A 179 -6.27 -12.79 4.29
C LEU A 179 -5.35 -13.79 3.60
N TYR A 180 -4.49 -14.41 4.38
CA TYR A 180 -3.47 -15.31 3.85
C TYR A 180 -4.06 -16.51 3.12
N ASP A 181 -3.47 -16.79 1.98
CA ASP A 181 -3.61 -18.00 1.20
C ASP A 181 -2.34 -18.17 0.35
N ASP A 182 -1.86 -19.40 0.18
CA ASP A 182 -0.64 -19.69 -0.60
C ASP A 182 -0.76 -19.24 -2.06
N GLU A 183 -1.98 -19.25 -2.60
CA GLU A 183 -2.27 -18.85 -3.98
C GLU A 183 -2.58 -17.34 -4.11
N GLN A 184 -2.53 -16.57 -3.01
CA GLN A 184 -2.71 -15.11 -3.04
C GLN A 184 -1.36 -14.40 -2.99
N TYR A 185 -0.86 -13.98 -4.14
CA TYR A 185 0.47 -13.41 -4.28
C TYR A 185 0.55 -12.28 -5.30
N THR A 186 1.62 -11.52 -5.22
CA THR A 186 2.01 -10.48 -6.17
C THR A 186 3.53 -10.30 -6.14
N THR A 187 4.06 -9.29 -6.86
CA THR A 187 5.42 -8.78 -6.70
C THR A 187 5.38 -7.31 -6.29
N PRO A 188 6.44 -6.75 -5.69
CA PRO A 188 6.51 -5.31 -5.43
C PRO A 188 6.27 -4.45 -6.68
N SER A 189 6.85 -4.83 -7.82
CA SER A 189 6.66 -4.14 -9.09
C SER A 189 5.21 -4.17 -9.57
N GLU A 190 4.57 -5.33 -9.55
CA GLU A 190 3.18 -5.46 -10.00
C GLU A 190 2.21 -4.79 -9.03
N MET A 191 2.48 -4.81 -7.72
CA MET A 191 1.70 -4.05 -6.74
C MET A 191 1.79 -2.53 -6.99
N ALA A 192 2.96 -2.03 -7.40
CA ALA A 192 3.12 -0.63 -7.79
C ALA A 192 2.28 -0.29 -9.04
N MET A 193 2.20 -1.21 -10.01
CA MET A 193 1.35 -1.04 -11.21
C MET A 193 -0.14 -1.05 -10.85
N ILE A 194 -0.57 -1.89 -9.92
CA ILE A 194 -1.96 -1.90 -9.41
C ILE A 194 -2.27 -0.55 -8.75
N MET A 195 -1.40 -0.05 -7.90
CA MET A 195 -1.58 1.26 -7.25
C MET A 195 -1.62 2.39 -8.28
N LYS A 196 -0.76 2.36 -9.30
CA LYS A 196 -0.78 3.34 -10.40
C LYS A 196 -2.14 3.37 -11.08
N TYR A 197 -2.67 2.21 -11.47
CA TYR A 197 -3.98 2.12 -12.11
C TYR A 197 -5.10 2.65 -11.21
N ALA A 198 -5.05 2.34 -9.91
CA ALA A 198 -6.00 2.88 -8.94
C ALA A 198 -5.93 4.41 -8.87
N MET A 199 -4.74 4.99 -8.88
CA MET A 199 -4.56 6.45 -8.79
C MET A 199 -4.95 7.18 -10.09
N ASP A 200 -4.95 6.51 -11.24
CA ASP A 200 -5.47 7.04 -12.51
C ASP A 200 -7.03 7.10 -12.53
N ASN A 201 -7.71 6.41 -11.60
CA ASN A 201 -9.16 6.48 -11.42
C ASN A 201 -9.51 7.46 -10.29
N SER A 202 -10.30 8.50 -10.58
CA SER A 202 -10.61 9.59 -9.64
C SER A 202 -11.29 9.12 -8.34
N GLU A 203 -12.19 8.13 -8.41
CA GLU A 203 -12.88 7.62 -7.23
C GLU A 203 -11.96 6.77 -6.36
N CYS A 204 -11.13 5.91 -6.99
CA CYS A 204 -10.11 5.16 -6.26
C CYS A 204 -9.09 6.11 -5.59
N ALA A 205 -8.59 7.09 -6.34
CA ALA A 205 -7.64 8.08 -5.84
C ALA A 205 -8.22 8.86 -4.65
N LYS A 206 -9.48 9.29 -4.73
CA LYS A 206 -10.18 9.98 -3.64
C LYS A 206 -10.20 9.15 -2.36
N VAL A 207 -10.59 7.87 -2.45
CA VAL A 207 -10.67 6.98 -1.28
C VAL A 207 -9.27 6.72 -0.71
N LEU A 208 -8.27 6.39 -1.55
CA LEU A 208 -6.90 6.09 -1.14
C LEU A 208 -6.17 7.28 -0.52
N SER A 209 -6.55 8.52 -0.91
CA SER A 209 -5.95 9.76 -0.40
C SER A 209 -6.68 10.32 0.83
N THR A 210 -7.77 9.71 1.27
CA THR A 210 -8.54 10.19 2.42
C THR A 210 -7.86 9.80 3.72
N PHE A 211 -7.62 10.80 4.59
CA PHE A 211 -7.05 10.55 5.93
C PHE A 211 -8.11 10.02 6.90
N GLN A 212 -9.24 10.68 7.00
CA GLN A 212 -10.35 10.31 7.86
C GLN A 212 -11.70 10.48 7.15
N TYR A 213 -12.63 9.62 7.48
CA TYR A 213 -14.00 9.65 6.98
C TYR A 213 -14.93 9.19 8.09
N THR A 214 -16.05 9.88 8.30
CA THR A 214 -17.11 9.43 9.20
C THR A 214 -18.24 8.88 8.35
N THR A 215 -18.63 7.62 8.63
CA THR A 215 -19.73 6.96 7.92
C THR A 215 -21.08 7.64 8.18
N GLU A 216 -22.06 7.34 7.37
CA GLU A 216 -23.44 7.73 7.66
C GLU A 216 -23.89 7.16 9.02
N LYS A 217 -24.81 7.91 9.65
CA LYS A 217 -25.38 7.52 10.94
C LYS A 217 -26.33 6.34 10.80
N THR A 218 -26.19 5.37 11.69
CA THR A 218 -27.09 4.22 11.79
C THR A 218 -27.71 4.12 13.19
N THR A 219 -28.64 3.22 13.37
CA THR A 219 -29.17 2.93 14.73
C THR A 219 -28.14 2.34 15.66
N GLN A 220 -27.12 1.64 15.12
CA GLN A 220 -26.04 1.03 15.90
C GLN A 220 -24.90 2.03 16.14
N HIS A 221 -24.67 2.96 15.21
CA HIS A 221 -23.68 4.01 15.30
C HIS A 221 -24.35 5.39 15.07
N PRO A 222 -24.99 5.97 16.11
CA PRO A 222 -25.74 7.23 15.99
C PRO A 222 -24.91 8.44 15.58
N ASP A 223 -23.59 8.39 15.79
CA ASP A 223 -22.63 9.43 15.38
C ASP A 223 -21.83 9.04 14.13
N GLY A 224 -22.12 7.87 13.52
CA GLY A 224 -21.30 7.25 12.48
C GLY A 224 -20.05 6.59 13.07
N ILE A 225 -19.27 5.92 12.21
CA ILE A 225 -17.96 5.33 12.56
C ILE A 225 -16.87 6.26 12.01
N LEU A 226 -15.98 6.74 12.86
CA LEU A 226 -14.80 7.48 12.42
C LEU A 226 -13.74 6.50 11.91
N LEU A 227 -13.58 6.42 10.60
CA LEU A 227 -12.59 5.62 9.90
C LEU A 227 -11.31 6.42 9.70
N THR A 228 -10.15 5.85 10.05
CA THR A 228 -8.85 6.51 9.90
C THR A 228 -7.90 5.66 9.07
N ASN A 229 -7.24 6.28 8.09
CA ASN A 229 -6.28 5.61 7.23
C ASN A 229 -5.04 5.17 8.03
N THR A 230 -4.77 3.88 8.00
CA THR A 230 -3.70 3.23 8.78
C THR A 230 -2.29 3.66 8.34
N MET A 231 -2.08 4.10 7.11
CA MET A 231 -0.80 4.65 6.67
C MET A 231 -0.58 6.04 7.28
N PHE A 232 -1.51 6.96 7.06
CA PHE A 232 -1.37 8.34 7.54
C PHE A 232 -1.27 8.42 9.07
N SER A 233 -1.96 7.54 9.80
CA SER A 233 -1.86 7.46 11.25
C SER A 233 -0.48 7.03 11.78
N ARG A 234 0.39 6.54 10.89
CA ARG A 234 1.77 6.12 11.21
C ARG A 234 2.83 7.09 10.70
N MET A 235 2.42 8.17 10.00
CA MET A 235 3.33 9.18 9.45
C MET A 235 3.59 10.28 10.48
N TYR A 236 4.47 10.02 11.46
CA TYR A 236 4.83 11.00 12.48
C TYR A 236 6.14 11.70 12.13
N GLY A 237 6.10 13.03 11.97
CA GLY A 237 7.26 13.92 12.06
C GLY A 237 8.43 13.63 11.11
N THR A 238 8.22 12.84 10.08
CA THR A 238 9.20 12.53 9.05
C THR A 238 8.70 13.13 7.74
N GLU A 239 9.06 14.38 7.51
CA GLU A 239 8.85 15.01 6.21
C GLU A 239 10.03 14.69 5.30
N VAL A 240 9.75 14.27 4.07
CA VAL A 240 10.74 14.18 3.00
C VAL A 240 10.73 15.50 2.26
N GLU A 241 11.86 16.22 2.24
CA GLU A 241 11.93 17.55 1.62
C GLU A 241 11.49 17.50 0.15
N GLY A 242 10.50 18.32 -0.18
CA GLY A 242 9.97 18.43 -1.55
C GLY A 242 9.10 17.25 -2.01
N VAL A 243 8.81 16.28 -1.15
CA VAL A 243 7.95 15.13 -1.45
C VAL A 243 6.72 15.14 -0.55
N THR A 244 5.55 14.96 -1.13
CA THR A 244 4.30 14.80 -0.41
C THR A 244 3.71 13.42 -0.67
N ILE A 245 3.57 12.59 0.37
CA ILE A 245 2.89 11.29 0.28
C ILE A 245 1.39 11.55 0.42
N THR A 246 0.62 11.24 -0.62
CA THR A 246 -0.79 11.63 -0.72
C THR A 246 -1.77 10.48 -0.65
N ALA A 247 -1.33 9.23 -0.88
CA ALA A 247 -2.20 8.06 -0.83
C ALA A 247 -1.43 6.81 -0.43
N GLY A 248 -2.13 5.79 0.06
CA GLY A 248 -1.50 4.50 0.31
C GLY A 248 -2.37 3.51 1.07
N LYS A 249 -1.86 2.27 1.10
CA LYS A 249 -2.51 1.15 1.79
C LYS A 249 -1.49 0.29 2.50
N THR A 250 -1.70 0.05 3.79
CA THR A 250 -0.89 -0.88 4.59
C THR A 250 -1.45 -2.29 4.52
N GLY A 251 -0.60 -3.28 4.80
CA GLY A 251 -0.97 -4.68 4.95
C GLY A 251 -0.22 -5.37 6.08
N TYR A 252 -0.84 -6.40 6.65
CA TYR A 252 -0.21 -7.31 7.60
C TYR A 252 -0.94 -8.66 7.61
N THR A 253 -0.19 -9.73 7.54
CA THR A 253 -0.49 -11.08 8.03
C THR A 253 0.80 -11.62 8.64
N ASP A 254 0.74 -12.74 9.33
CA ASP A 254 1.96 -13.34 9.93
C ASP A 254 2.96 -13.77 8.84
N GLU A 255 2.48 -14.19 7.67
CA GLU A 255 3.32 -14.63 6.55
C GLU A 255 3.84 -13.45 5.72
N ALA A 256 3.03 -12.42 5.50
CA ALA A 256 3.42 -11.23 4.74
C ALA A 256 4.27 -10.26 5.56
N LEU A 257 4.20 -10.34 6.89
CA LEU A 257 4.65 -9.29 7.81
C LEU A 257 4.06 -7.92 7.43
N ASN A 258 4.72 -6.82 7.77
CA ASN A 258 4.18 -5.49 7.51
C ASN A 258 4.52 -5.02 6.10
N CYS A 259 3.51 -4.58 5.38
CA CYS A 259 3.59 -4.13 4.00
C CYS A 259 2.98 -2.74 3.83
N LEU A 260 3.45 -2.00 2.82
CA LEU A 260 2.90 -0.72 2.41
C LEU A 260 3.04 -0.55 0.91
N VAL A 261 2.00 -0.02 0.27
CA VAL A 261 2.09 0.67 -1.01
C VAL A 261 1.69 2.13 -0.78
N SER A 262 2.52 3.07 -1.23
CA SER A 262 2.30 4.50 -1.07
C SER A 262 2.50 5.25 -2.39
N TYR A 263 1.78 6.35 -2.55
CA TYR A 263 1.87 7.25 -3.70
C TYR A 263 2.34 8.62 -3.22
N ALA A 264 3.32 9.19 -3.90
CA ALA A 264 3.92 10.45 -3.54
C ALA A 264 4.10 11.36 -4.75
N VAL A 265 4.13 12.67 -4.49
CA VAL A 265 4.33 13.72 -5.50
C VAL A 265 5.60 14.51 -5.14
N LYS A 266 6.44 14.79 -6.14
CA LYS A 266 7.62 15.65 -6.05
C LYS A 266 7.62 16.61 -7.24
N GLY A 267 7.31 17.88 -7.01
CA GLY A 267 7.09 18.85 -8.09
C GLY A 267 5.89 18.45 -8.96
N ASP A 268 6.12 18.26 -10.24
CA ASP A 268 5.16 17.83 -11.25
C ASP A 268 5.16 16.32 -11.51
N LYS A 269 5.98 15.56 -10.78
CA LYS A 269 6.15 14.12 -10.95
C LYS A 269 5.53 13.32 -9.82
N SER A 270 5.08 12.13 -10.16
CA SER A 270 4.47 11.19 -9.23
C SER A 270 5.25 9.89 -9.14
N TYR A 271 5.26 9.29 -7.97
CA TYR A 271 6.01 8.08 -7.67
C TYR A 271 5.22 7.15 -6.77
N ILE A 272 5.44 5.85 -6.92
CA ILE A 272 4.85 4.82 -6.05
C ILE A 272 5.98 4.00 -5.44
N CYS A 273 5.93 3.85 -4.12
CA CYS A 273 6.84 2.99 -3.38
C CYS A 273 6.07 1.83 -2.76
N VAL A 274 6.57 0.62 -2.98
CA VAL A 274 6.11 -0.60 -2.31
C VAL A 274 7.21 -1.09 -1.39
N THR A 275 6.87 -1.35 -0.13
CA THR A 275 7.73 -2.00 0.86
C THR A 275 6.99 -3.21 1.43
N SER A 276 7.64 -4.39 1.48
CA SER A 276 7.00 -5.61 1.95
C SER A 276 7.91 -6.43 2.84
N HIS A 277 7.30 -7.17 3.77
CA HIS A 277 7.98 -8.05 4.73
C HIS A 277 8.81 -7.29 5.77
N ALA A 278 8.36 -6.11 6.19
CA ALA A 278 9.00 -5.34 7.26
C ALA A 278 8.71 -5.94 8.63
N HIS A 279 9.71 -6.00 9.50
CA HIS A 279 9.61 -6.60 10.85
C HIS A 279 8.58 -5.93 11.76
N ASN A 280 8.27 -4.65 11.54
CA ASN A 280 7.23 -3.96 12.30
C ASN A 280 6.49 -2.92 11.45
N LYS A 281 5.34 -2.49 11.96
CA LYS A 281 4.42 -1.57 11.27
C LYS A 281 4.97 -0.17 10.99
N TRP A 282 6.06 0.23 11.62
CA TRP A 282 6.70 1.52 11.43
C TRP A 282 7.76 1.46 10.33
N HIS A 283 8.50 0.32 10.24
CA HIS A 283 9.57 0.18 9.25
C HIS A 283 9.04 0.26 7.82
N CYS A 284 7.89 -0.35 7.49
CA CYS A 284 7.37 -0.25 6.12
C CYS A 284 7.03 1.20 5.72
N VAL A 285 6.65 2.05 6.69
CA VAL A 285 6.39 3.48 6.46
C VAL A 285 7.70 4.28 6.41
N PHE A 286 8.58 4.10 7.38
CA PHE A 286 9.83 4.88 7.46
C PHE A 286 10.80 4.52 6.34
N ASP A 287 10.88 3.26 5.95
CA ASP A 287 11.67 2.84 4.79
C ASP A 287 11.17 3.51 3.50
N SER A 288 9.85 3.73 3.35
CA SER A 288 9.32 4.47 2.19
C SER A 288 9.78 5.93 2.18
N PHE A 289 9.93 6.58 3.34
CA PHE A 289 10.50 7.93 3.43
C PHE A 289 11.98 7.96 3.04
N GLU A 290 12.78 7.00 3.52
CA GLU A 290 14.18 6.87 3.11
C GLU A 290 14.30 6.64 1.61
N ILE A 291 13.42 5.80 1.04
CA ILE A 291 13.41 5.54 -0.40
C ILE A 291 13.05 6.81 -1.19
N TYR A 292 11.99 7.51 -0.82
CA TYR A 292 11.60 8.76 -1.46
C TYR A 292 12.65 9.87 -1.27
N GLY A 293 13.33 9.90 -0.13
CA GLY A 293 14.36 10.90 0.15
C GLY A 293 15.65 10.70 -0.63
N ASN A 294 16.03 9.46 -0.91
CA ASN A 294 17.35 9.12 -1.43
C ASN A 294 17.36 8.67 -2.89
N TYR A 295 16.25 8.15 -3.42
CA TYR A 295 16.20 7.51 -4.74
C TYR A 295 15.34 8.26 -5.77
N LEU A 296 14.65 9.35 -5.39
CA LEU A 296 13.95 10.19 -6.36
C LEU A 296 14.91 11.13 -7.07
N PRO A 297 14.81 11.23 -8.41
CA PRO A 297 15.64 12.15 -9.22
C PRO A 297 15.37 13.62 -8.92
#